data_7cdf20fe66d03db9dd38d582c923769f
#
_entry.id   7cdf20fe66d03db9dd38d582c923769f
#
_cell.length_a   1.000
_cell.length_b   1.000
_cell.length_c   1.000
_cell.angle_alpha   90.00
_cell.angle_beta   90.00
_cell.angle_gamma   90.00
#
_symmetry.space_group_name_H-M   'P 1'
#
loop_
_entity.id
_entity.type
_entity.pdbx_description
1 polymer ?
#
loop_
_entity_poly.entity_id
_entity_poly.type
_entity_poly.pdbx_seq_one_letter_code
_entity_poly.pdbx_strand_id
1 'polypeptide(L)'
;MTNRSVGIKDVAAEAGVSVTTVSHVLNDVAYARVGARTRERVQEAAHRLGYGPNRLAQALRTQRSGMIGFISEEIATTPHAGRIILGSEETAKRRGYNIMIINSTSTSSQESKESQVADLLDRQVDGILYATMYHRKLAVPKNLAGLPAVLVDSEDISNTVSSVIPDEVGGARSAVQTLIDAGHTRIGMLNNTDDVPATHSRLRAFKETLADAGLPFHEELVQSEHSEMPGGYQAALRLLKPESRPTAVFCYNDRMAMGAYRAAAELGLRIPEDISFVGFDNQELIAENLYPALTTVALPHYEMGAWATENLIDAIEGKTDLQLFATHPTVLPCPMVLRDSVASLPKDLR
;
A
#
# COMPACT_ATOMS: atom_id res chain seq x y z
N MET A 1 3.70 -22.09 -43.21
CA MET A 1 5.10 -21.91 -42.77
C MET A 1 5.12 -22.11 -41.28
N THR A 2 5.65 -23.24 -40.80
CA THR A 2 5.78 -23.53 -39.35
C THR A 2 6.80 -22.56 -38.76
N ASN A 3 6.34 -21.66 -37.92
CA ASN A 3 7.19 -20.72 -37.19
C ASN A 3 8.04 -21.52 -36.19
N ARG A 4 9.24 -21.96 -36.59
CA ARG A 4 10.18 -22.68 -35.71
C ARG A 4 10.68 -21.69 -34.66
N SER A 5 10.29 -21.90 -33.41
CA SER A 5 10.81 -21.08 -32.30
C SER A 5 12.34 -21.24 -32.22
N VAL A 6 13.04 -20.11 -32.11
CA VAL A 6 14.50 -20.11 -31.93
C VAL A 6 14.83 -20.81 -30.61
N GLY A 7 15.79 -21.76 -30.67
CA GLY A 7 16.21 -22.54 -29.51
C GLY A 7 17.66 -22.24 -29.09
N ILE A 8 18.05 -22.73 -27.93
CA ILE A 8 19.43 -22.58 -27.40
C ILE A 8 20.50 -23.10 -28.38
N LYS A 9 20.17 -24.08 -29.22
CA LYS A 9 21.06 -24.61 -30.24
C LYS A 9 21.34 -23.62 -31.34
N ASP A 10 20.37 -22.80 -31.71
CA ASP A 10 20.51 -21.76 -32.73
C ASP A 10 21.44 -20.65 -32.22
N VAL A 11 21.31 -20.24 -30.93
CA VAL A 11 22.21 -19.30 -30.27
C VAL A 11 23.64 -19.86 -30.18
N ALA A 12 23.79 -21.13 -29.88
CA ALA A 12 25.10 -21.78 -29.80
C ALA A 12 25.83 -21.78 -31.16
N ALA A 13 25.09 -22.07 -32.25
CA ALA A 13 25.60 -22.02 -33.61
C ALA A 13 25.99 -20.62 -34.01
N GLU A 14 25.15 -19.59 -33.74
CA GLU A 14 25.39 -18.18 -34.05
C GLU A 14 26.58 -17.61 -33.28
N ALA A 15 26.70 -17.93 -31.98
CA ALA A 15 27.80 -17.49 -31.14
C ALA A 15 29.11 -18.29 -31.32
N GLY A 16 29.08 -19.40 -32.05
CA GLY A 16 30.23 -20.28 -32.25
C GLY A 16 30.75 -20.93 -30.96
N VAL A 17 29.82 -21.38 -30.08
CA VAL A 17 30.15 -22.02 -28.80
C VAL A 17 29.25 -23.25 -28.53
N SER A 18 29.57 -24.01 -27.48
CA SER A 18 28.72 -25.12 -27.07
C SER A 18 27.39 -24.65 -26.46
N VAL A 19 26.33 -25.48 -26.55
CA VAL A 19 25.05 -25.25 -25.87
C VAL A 19 25.24 -25.06 -24.36
N THR A 20 26.17 -25.81 -23.77
CA THR A 20 26.51 -25.65 -22.34
C THR A 20 27.09 -24.29 -22.06
N THR A 21 27.95 -23.75 -22.92
CA THR A 21 28.52 -22.38 -22.76
C THR A 21 27.43 -21.32 -22.86
N VAL A 22 26.49 -21.45 -23.83
CA VAL A 22 25.32 -20.55 -23.92
C VAL A 22 24.48 -20.63 -22.66
N SER A 23 24.17 -21.82 -22.17
CA SER A 23 23.41 -22.02 -20.94
C SER A 23 24.10 -21.36 -19.74
N HIS A 24 25.42 -21.53 -19.61
CA HIS A 24 26.18 -20.92 -18.51
C HIS A 24 26.19 -19.40 -18.57
N VAL A 25 26.32 -18.82 -19.77
CA VAL A 25 26.31 -17.36 -19.95
C VAL A 25 24.94 -16.76 -19.69
N LEU A 26 23.89 -17.34 -20.29
CA LEU A 26 22.55 -16.77 -20.20
C LEU A 26 21.88 -16.98 -18.82
N ASN A 27 22.36 -17.96 -18.04
CA ASN A 27 21.89 -18.22 -16.68
C ASN A 27 22.88 -17.71 -15.60
N ASP A 28 23.88 -16.95 -15.98
CA ASP A 28 24.91 -16.34 -15.10
C ASP A 28 25.49 -17.32 -14.05
N VAL A 29 25.90 -18.50 -14.52
CA VAL A 29 26.40 -19.57 -13.65
C VAL A 29 27.75 -19.20 -13.05
N ALA A 30 27.79 -18.90 -11.75
CA ALA A 30 28.92 -18.31 -11.05
C ALA A 30 30.23 -19.13 -11.13
N TYR A 31 30.14 -20.49 -11.19
CA TYR A 31 31.31 -21.35 -11.28
C TYR A 31 31.81 -21.55 -12.71
N ALA A 32 31.06 -21.08 -13.73
CA ALA A 32 31.45 -21.24 -15.12
C ALA A 32 32.48 -20.18 -15.52
N ARG A 33 33.72 -20.61 -15.74
CA ARG A 33 34.80 -19.73 -16.19
C ARG A 33 34.66 -19.41 -17.70
N VAL A 34 33.70 -18.52 -18.04
CA VAL A 34 33.49 -18.04 -19.41
C VAL A 34 34.12 -16.64 -19.53
N GLY A 35 35.07 -16.49 -20.49
CA GLY A 35 35.75 -15.21 -20.71
C GLY A 35 34.77 -14.12 -21.19
N ALA A 36 35.07 -12.85 -20.87
CA ALA A 36 34.22 -11.70 -21.17
C ALA A 36 33.78 -11.62 -22.64
N ARG A 37 34.75 -11.76 -23.57
CA ARG A 37 34.46 -11.76 -25.02
C ARG A 37 33.51 -12.86 -25.49
N THR A 38 33.55 -14.04 -24.84
CA THR A 38 32.63 -15.15 -25.16
C THR A 38 31.25 -14.85 -24.60
N ARG A 39 31.17 -14.26 -23.40
CA ARG A 39 29.92 -13.81 -22.77
C ARG A 39 29.20 -12.80 -23.66
N GLU A 40 29.91 -11.79 -24.12
CA GLU A 40 29.39 -10.74 -25.02
C GLU A 40 28.82 -11.33 -26.32
N ARG A 41 29.61 -12.19 -27.02
CA ARG A 41 29.15 -12.85 -28.25
C ARG A 41 27.86 -13.66 -28.05
N VAL A 42 27.74 -14.38 -26.94
CA VAL A 42 26.55 -15.17 -26.63
C VAL A 42 25.34 -14.27 -26.36
N GLN A 43 25.54 -13.18 -25.62
CA GLN A 43 24.46 -12.21 -25.33
C GLN A 43 23.99 -11.50 -26.60
N GLU A 44 24.91 -11.08 -27.47
CA GLU A 44 24.58 -10.48 -28.77
C GLU A 44 23.85 -11.45 -29.70
N ALA A 45 24.29 -12.73 -29.77
CA ALA A 45 23.64 -13.74 -30.57
C ALA A 45 22.22 -14.01 -30.07
N ALA A 46 22.03 -14.13 -28.76
CA ALA A 46 20.70 -14.31 -28.15
C ALA A 46 19.77 -13.11 -28.45
N HIS A 47 20.29 -11.89 -28.31
CA HIS A 47 19.53 -10.67 -28.61
C HIS A 47 19.12 -10.59 -30.09
N ARG A 48 20.05 -10.85 -31.03
CA ARG A 48 19.78 -10.83 -32.49
C ARG A 48 18.73 -11.85 -32.90
N LEU A 49 18.76 -13.03 -32.27
CA LEU A 49 17.83 -14.12 -32.57
C LEU A 49 16.51 -14.00 -31.80
N GLY A 50 16.35 -12.99 -30.90
CA GLY A 50 15.19 -12.87 -30.03
C GLY A 50 15.05 -14.04 -29.05
N TYR A 51 16.16 -14.72 -28.70
CA TYR A 51 16.16 -15.85 -27.79
C TYR A 51 16.27 -15.39 -26.33
N GLY A 52 15.29 -15.74 -25.52
CA GLY A 52 15.37 -15.65 -24.06
C GLY A 52 15.58 -17.02 -23.42
N PRO A 53 16.23 -17.10 -22.24
CA PRO A 53 16.29 -18.34 -21.48
C PRO A 53 14.89 -18.95 -21.30
N ASN A 54 14.73 -20.25 -21.46
CA ASN A 54 13.45 -20.90 -21.24
C ASN A 54 13.15 -20.91 -19.73
N ARG A 55 12.24 -20.05 -19.30
CA ARG A 55 11.83 -19.90 -17.89
C ARG A 55 11.28 -21.21 -17.32
N LEU A 56 10.58 -22.02 -18.13
CA LEU A 56 10.09 -23.34 -17.69
C LEU A 56 11.24 -24.29 -17.37
N ALA A 57 12.27 -24.33 -18.22
CA ALA A 57 13.46 -25.16 -17.97
C ALA A 57 14.26 -24.64 -16.76
N GLN A 58 14.27 -23.34 -16.53
CA GLN A 58 14.88 -22.72 -15.35
C GLN A 58 14.09 -23.06 -14.09
N ALA A 59 12.76 -22.93 -14.13
CA ALA A 59 11.85 -23.27 -13.03
C ALA A 59 11.99 -24.74 -12.61
N LEU A 60 12.04 -25.67 -13.56
CA LEU A 60 12.28 -27.09 -13.29
C LEU A 60 13.61 -27.36 -12.59
N ARG A 61 14.66 -26.58 -12.90
CA ARG A 61 15.99 -26.73 -12.29
C ARG A 61 16.07 -26.11 -10.92
N THR A 62 15.48 -24.93 -10.73
CA THR A 62 15.54 -24.17 -9.47
C THR A 62 14.41 -24.51 -8.51
N GLN A 63 13.40 -25.25 -8.97
CA GLN A 63 12.12 -25.47 -8.28
C GLN A 63 11.41 -24.17 -7.91
N ARG A 64 11.66 -23.09 -8.68
CA ARG A 64 11.05 -21.76 -8.52
C ARG A 64 10.55 -21.26 -9.86
N SER A 65 9.32 -20.78 -9.87
CA SER A 65 8.69 -20.24 -11.08
C SER A 65 9.12 -18.81 -11.39
N GLY A 66 9.58 -18.06 -10.39
CA GLY A 66 9.81 -16.62 -10.46
C GLY A 66 8.50 -15.84 -10.53
N MET A 67 7.39 -16.42 -10.04
CA MET A 67 6.07 -15.81 -10.01
C MET A 67 5.61 -15.61 -8.55
N ILE A 68 5.09 -14.44 -8.24
CA ILE A 68 4.43 -14.12 -6.97
C ILE A 68 2.94 -13.93 -7.25
N GLY A 69 2.08 -14.60 -6.49
CA GLY A 69 0.66 -14.33 -6.48
C GLY A 69 0.34 -13.07 -5.68
N PHE A 70 -0.56 -12.25 -6.18
CA PHE A 70 -1.06 -11.07 -5.48
C PHE A 70 -2.59 -11.13 -5.45
N ILE A 71 -3.17 -11.40 -4.27
CA ILE A 71 -4.60 -11.29 -4.05
C ILE A 71 -4.89 -9.86 -3.64
N SER A 72 -5.65 -9.18 -4.49
CA SER A 72 -6.02 -7.77 -4.34
C SER A 72 -7.48 -7.69 -3.92
N GLU A 73 -7.77 -7.38 -2.66
CA GLU A 73 -9.14 -7.05 -2.29
C GLU A 73 -9.43 -5.58 -2.65
N GLU A 74 -9.99 -5.38 -3.87
CA GLU A 74 -10.39 -4.08 -4.43
C GLU A 74 -9.25 -3.09 -4.72
N ILE A 75 -7.99 -3.40 -4.36
CA ILE A 75 -6.83 -2.50 -4.54
C ILE A 75 -6.62 -2.17 -6.01
N ALA A 76 -6.71 -3.17 -6.89
CA ALA A 76 -6.50 -2.97 -8.33
C ALA A 76 -7.55 -2.06 -8.98
N THR A 77 -8.69 -1.84 -8.32
CA THR A 77 -9.79 -0.99 -8.79
C THR A 77 -9.91 0.33 -8.02
N THR A 78 -9.05 0.54 -7.01
CA THR A 78 -9.06 1.73 -6.15
C THR A 78 -7.82 2.58 -6.41
N PRO A 79 -7.93 3.78 -7.00
CA PRO A 79 -6.79 4.56 -7.49
C PRO A 79 -5.68 4.78 -6.45
N HIS A 80 -6.02 5.21 -5.23
CA HIS A 80 -5.03 5.51 -4.19
C HIS A 80 -4.31 4.25 -3.66
N ALA A 81 -5.00 3.11 -3.59
CA ALA A 81 -4.42 1.86 -3.13
C ALA A 81 -3.56 1.16 -4.20
N GLY A 82 -3.67 1.55 -5.47
CA GLY A 82 -2.87 1.02 -6.58
C GLY A 82 -1.36 1.18 -6.38
N ARG A 83 -0.92 2.12 -5.52
CA ARG A 83 0.50 2.29 -5.16
C ARG A 83 1.07 1.07 -4.43
N ILE A 84 0.25 0.27 -3.74
CA ILE A 84 0.69 -1.02 -3.15
C ILE A 84 1.15 -1.96 -4.27
N ILE A 85 0.36 -2.05 -5.35
CA ILE A 85 0.71 -2.88 -6.51
C ILE A 85 1.98 -2.36 -7.19
N LEU A 86 2.12 -1.05 -7.34
CA LEU A 86 3.31 -0.44 -7.95
C LEU A 86 4.57 -0.77 -7.14
N GLY A 87 4.56 -0.56 -5.83
CA GLY A 87 5.69 -0.88 -4.95
C GLY A 87 6.06 -2.38 -4.98
N SER A 88 5.03 -3.23 -5.04
CA SER A 88 5.21 -4.68 -5.17
C SER A 88 5.82 -5.07 -6.53
N GLU A 89 5.29 -4.53 -7.63
CA GLU A 89 5.75 -4.85 -8.99
C GLU A 89 7.19 -4.42 -9.23
N GLU A 90 7.53 -3.17 -8.88
CA GLU A 90 8.87 -2.66 -9.05
C GLU A 90 9.90 -3.45 -8.22
N THR A 91 9.53 -3.85 -7.00
CA THR A 91 10.39 -4.66 -6.13
C THR A 91 10.56 -6.08 -6.68
N ALA A 92 9.48 -6.74 -7.09
CA ALA A 92 9.53 -8.04 -7.72
C ALA A 92 10.42 -8.04 -8.97
N LYS A 93 10.23 -7.03 -9.84
CA LYS A 93 11.02 -6.87 -11.07
C LYS A 93 12.51 -6.69 -10.80
N ARG A 94 12.91 -5.88 -9.81
CA ARG A 94 14.32 -5.72 -9.40
C ARG A 94 14.94 -7.04 -8.95
N ARG A 95 14.14 -7.92 -8.32
CA ARG A 95 14.55 -9.24 -7.83
C ARG A 95 14.38 -10.36 -8.86
N GLY A 96 13.93 -10.05 -10.09
CA GLY A 96 13.74 -11.03 -11.18
C GLY A 96 12.45 -11.85 -11.11
N TYR A 97 11.50 -11.44 -10.29
CA TYR A 97 10.16 -12.01 -10.16
C TYR A 97 9.13 -11.25 -11.00
N ASN A 98 8.00 -11.90 -11.30
CA ASN A 98 6.81 -11.26 -11.86
C ASN A 98 5.63 -11.45 -10.89
N ILE A 99 4.65 -10.55 -10.98
CA ILE A 99 3.44 -10.63 -10.17
C ILE A 99 2.26 -11.07 -11.02
N MET A 100 1.45 -12.00 -10.50
CA MET A 100 0.15 -12.40 -11.03
C MET A 100 -0.94 -11.91 -10.08
N ILE A 101 -1.83 -11.04 -10.55
CA ILE A 101 -2.86 -10.42 -9.71
C ILE A 101 -4.19 -11.13 -9.92
N ILE A 102 -4.85 -11.50 -8.82
CA ILE A 102 -6.28 -11.85 -8.77
C ILE A 102 -6.98 -10.76 -7.99
N ASN A 103 -7.94 -10.05 -8.62
CA ASN A 103 -8.76 -9.06 -7.94
C ASN A 103 -10.00 -9.72 -7.34
N SER A 104 -10.31 -9.38 -6.10
CA SER A 104 -11.36 -9.92 -5.26
C SER A 104 -12.16 -8.78 -4.63
N THR A 105 -13.24 -9.08 -3.95
CA THR A 105 -14.00 -8.10 -3.17
C THR A 105 -13.89 -8.40 -1.67
N SER A 106 -14.02 -7.37 -0.85
CA SER A 106 -14.02 -7.47 0.62
C SER A 106 -15.14 -8.37 1.16
N THR A 107 -16.23 -8.52 0.39
CA THR A 107 -17.39 -9.36 0.71
C THR A 107 -17.28 -10.80 0.22
N SER A 108 -16.16 -11.19 -0.40
CA SER A 108 -15.95 -12.57 -0.89
C SER A 108 -16.01 -13.58 0.25
N SER A 109 -16.71 -14.71 0.04
CA SER A 109 -16.78 -15.78 1.02
C SER A 109 -15.40 -16.41 1.26
N GLN A 110 -15.23 -17.08 2.41
CA GLN A 110 -13.99 -17.80 2.72
C GLN A 110 -13.65 -18.87 1.67
N GLU A 111 -14.66 -19.58 1.15
CA GLU A 111 -14.50 -20.56 0.06
C GLU A 111 -13.99 -19.90 -1.22
N SER A 112 -14.50 -18.70 -1.56
CA SER A 112 -14.01 -17.94 -2.72
C SER A 112 -12.55 -17.53 -2.56
N LYS A 113 -12.17 -17.09 -1.34
CA LYS A 113 -10.78 -16.73 -1.03
C LYS A 113 -9.85 -17.94 -1.10
N GLU A 114 -10.27 -19.09 -0.58
CA GLU A 114 -9.54 -20.36 -0.69
C GLU A 114 -9.38 -20.81 -2.16
N SER A 115 -10.42 -20.63 -2.99
CA SER A 115 -10.35 -20.90 -4.43
C SER A 115 -9.33 -20.02 -5.15
N GLN A 116 -9.27 -18.71 -4.80
CA GLN A 116 -8.30 -17.79 -5.40
C GLN A 116 -6.84 -18.18 -5.04
N VAL A 117 -6.61 -18.60 -3.80
CA VAL A 117 -5.30 -19.15 -3.41
C VAL A 117 -4.97 -20.41 -4.20
N ALA A 118 -5.93 -21.35 -4.33
CA ALA A 118 -5.75 -22.57 -5.13
C ALA A 118 -5.42 -22.24 -6.59
N ASP A 119 -6.12 -21.29 -7.21
CA ASP A 119 -5.87 -20.82 -8.56
C ASP A 119 -4.43 -20.30 -8.78
N LEU A 120 -3.85 -19.64 -7.78
CA LEU A 120 -2.46 -19.18 -7.81
C LEU A 120 -1.49 -20.35 -7.65
N LEU A 121 -1.79 -21.30 -6.75
CA LEU A 121 -0.96 -22.49 -6.52
C LEU A 121 -0.93 -23.42 -7.75
N ASP A 122 -2.05 -23.58 -8.44
CA ASP A 122 -2.11 -24.33 -9.70
C ASP A 122 -1.22 -23.71 -10.79
N ARG A 123 -0.95 -22.41 -10.70
CA ARG A 123 -0.01 -21.69 -11.56
C ARG A 123 1.42 -21.68 -11.03
N GLN A 124 1.67 -22.43 -9.95
CA GLN A 124 2.99 -22.61 -9.36
C GLN A 124 3.65 -21.31 -8.91
N VAL A 125 2.89 -20.36 -8.31
CA VAL A 125 3.50 -19.18 -7.69
C VAL A 125 4.39 -19.62 -6.52
N ASP A 126 5.51 -18.91 -6.32
CA ASP A 126 6.50 -19.23 -5.27
C ASP A 126 6.08 -18.72 -3.89
N GLY A 127 5.17 -17.73 -3.84
CA GLY A 127 4.63 -17.16 -2.63
C GLY A 127 3.47 -16.20 -2.94
N ILE A 128 2.77 -15.73 -1.90
CA ILE A 128 1.54 -14.96 -2.05
C ILE A 128 1.60 -13.67 -1.22
N LEU A 129 1.31 -12.54 -1.86
CA LEU A 129 0.92 -11.28 -1.22
C LEU A 129 -0.61 -11.23 -1.12
N TYR A 130 -1.13 -10.98 0.06
CA TYR A 130 -2.57 -10.79 0.28
C TYR A 130 -2.81 -9.37 0.79
N ALA A 131 -3.39 -8.51 -0.03
CA ALA A 131 -3.51 -7.10 0.24
C ALA A 131 -4.98 -6.67 0.32
N THR A 132 -5.32 -5.88 1.35
CA THR A 132 -6.65 -5.32 1.57
C THR A 132 -6.65 -3.81 1.33
N MET A 133 -7.82 -3.26 1.01
CA MET A 133 -7.95 -1.84 0.65
C MET A 133 -7.79 -0.89 1.86
N TYR A 134 -7.98 -1.39 3.08
CA TYR A 134 -7.82 -0.64 4.33
C TYR A 134 -7.44 -1.59 5.48
N HIS A 135 -6.80 -1.03 6.49
CA HIS A 135 -6.34 -1.79 7.64
C HIS A 135 -7.48 -2.51 8.37
N ARG A 136 -7.40 -3.83 8.43
CA ARG A 136 -8.37 -4.68 9.14
C ARG A 136 -7.76 -5.99 9.64
N LYS A 137 -8.45 -6.61 10.61
CA LYS A 137 -8.14 -7.98 11.05
C LYS A 137 -9.01 -8.97 10.29
N LEU A 138 -8.40 -10.04 9.78
CA LEU A 138 -9.12 -11.06 9.01
C LEU A 138 -8.63 -12.47 9.33
N ALA A 139 -9.51 -13.45 9.11
CA ALA A 139 -9.10 -14.85 9.06
C ALA A 139 -8.53 -15.14 7.67
N VAL A 140 -7.27 -15.52 7.60
CA VAL A 140 -6.63 -15.88 6.33
C VAL A 140 -7.23 -17.17 5.76
N PRO A 141 -7.23 -17.36 4.42
CA PRO A 141 -7.57 -18.64 3.81
C PRO A 141 -6.70 -19.77 4.35
N LYS A 142 -7.33 -20.92 4.69
CA LYS A 142 -6.63 -22.05 5.31
C LYS A 142 -5.48 -22.59 4.47
N ASN A 143 -5.62 -22.53 3.15
CA ASN A 143 -4.62 -23.01 2.20
C ASN A 143 -3.45 -22.03 1.98
N LEU A 144 -3.42 -20.88 2.69
CA LEU A 144 -2.21 -20.07 2.85
C LEU A 144 -1.23 -20.66 3.90
N ALA A 145 -1.73 -21.51 4.79
CA ALA A 145 -0.89 -22.09 5.83
C ALA A 145 0.28 -22.90 5.26
N GLY A 146 1.49 -22.60 5.72
CA GLY A 146 2.71 -23.29 5.30
C GLY A 146 3.30 -22.82 3.96
N LEU A 147 2.71 -21.79 3.35
CA LEU A 147 3.26 -21.11 2.17
C LEU A 147 3.98 -19.82 2.58
N PRO A 148 5.03 -19.40 1.85
CA PRO A 148 5.50 -18.04 1.96
C PRO A 148 4.37 -17.06 1.62
N ALA A 149 3.91 -16.30 2.62
CA ALA A 149 2.83 -15.33 2.45
C ALA A 149 3.04 -14.10 3.32
N VAL A 150 2.63 -12.93 2.83
CA VAL A 150 2.64 -11.66 3.57
C VAL A 150 1.32 -10.94 3.35
N LEU A 151 0.74 -10.47 4.45
CA LEU A 151 -0.44 -9.61 4.42
C LEU A 151 -0.03 -8.14 4.27
N VAL A 152 -0.78 -7.39 3.49
CA VAL A 152 -0.56 -5.96 3.30
C VAL A 152 -1.83 -5.22 3.68
N ASP A 153 -1.68 -4.22 4.55
CA ASP A 153 -2.77 -3.43 5.14
C ASP A 153 -3.81 -4.27 5.89
N SER A 154 -3.37 -5.39 6.45
CA SER A 154 -4.22 -6.28 7.25
C SER A 154 -3.41 -7.12 8.23
N GLU A 155 -4.08 -7.64 9.25
CA GLU A 155 -3.52 -8.53 10.26
C GLU A 155 -4.29 -9.86 10.27
N ASP A 156 -3.56 -10.98 10.45
CA ASP A 156 -4.16 -12.29 10.68
C ASP A 156 -4.61 -12.41 12.14
N ILE A 157 -5.90 -12.70 12.38
CA ILE A 157 -6.43 -12.92 13.74
C ILE A 157 -5.78 -14.11 14.47
N SER A 158 -5.17 -15.04 13.72
CA SER A 158 -4.48 -16.21 14.27
C SER A 158 -2.98 -15.97 14.45
N ASN A 159 -2.45 -14.83 14.03
CA ASN A 159 -1.02 -14.47 14.08
C ASN A 159 -0.10 -15.53 13.44
N THR A 160 -0.52 -16.12 12.33
CA THR A 160 0.23 -17.16 11.60
C THR A 160 0.89 -16.65 10.33
N VAL A 161 0.48 -15.50 9.83
CA VAL A 161 1.01 -14.88 8.61
C VAL A 161 1.57 -13.49 8.92
N SER A 162 2.77 -13.23 8.43
CA SER A 162 3.43 -11.92 8.55
C SER A 162 2.61 -10.82 7.92
N SER A 163 2.67 -9.62 8.49
CA SER A 163 1.91 -8.49 7.99
C SER A 163 2.70 -7.16 8.06
N VAL A 164 2.33 -6.23 7.19
CA VAL A 164 2.75 -4.84 7.21
C VAL A 164 1.53 -3.94 7.19
N ILE A 165 1.51 -2.95 8.10
CA ILE A 165 0.40 -2.02 8.29
C ILE A 165 0.91 -0.58 8.42
N PRO A 166 0.06 0.44 8.18
CA PRO A 166 0.42 1.84 8.42
C PRO A 166 0.38 2.19 9.92
N ASP A 167 1.18 3.17 10.33
CA ASP A 167 1.10 3.79 11.66
C ASP A 167 -0.07 4.77 11.75
N GLU A 168 -1.28 4.23 11.92
CA GLU A 168 -2.50 5.02 12.04
C GLU A 168 -2.47 5.98 13.24
N VAL A 169 -1.87 5.55 14.35
CA VAL A 169 -1.79 6.34 15.58
C VAL A 169 -0.80 7.49 15.42
N GLY A 170 0.42 7.19 14.94
CA GLY A 170 1.44 8.21 14.72
C GLY A 170 1.04 9.23 13.66
N GLY A 171 0.42 8.78 12.56
CA GLY A 171 -0.10 9.66 11.52
C GLY A 171 -1.20 10.60 12.04
N ALA A 172 -2.20 10.05 12.76
CA ALA A 172 -3.28 10.88 13.32
C ALA A 172 -2.77 11.83 14.41
N ARG A 173 -1.82 11.41 15.25
CA ARG A 173 -1.13 12.29 16.20
C ARG A 173 -0.47 13.45 15.49
N SER A 174 0.26 13.19 14.41
CA SER A 174 0.93 14.22 13.61
C SER A 174 -0.05 15.19 12.96
N ALA A 175 -1.20 14.72 12.47
CA ALA A 175 -2.27 15.54 11.92
C ALA A 175 -2.82 16.53 12.96
N VAL A 176 -3.17 16.02 14.14
CA VAL A 176 -3.74 16.84 15.23
C VAL A 176 -2.69 17.80 15.79
N GLN A 177 -1.45 17.35 15.95
CA GLN A 177 -0.34 18.20 16.41
C GLN A 177 -0.08 19.37 15.45
N THR A 178 -0.19 19.14 14.13
CA THR A 178 -0.08 20.21 13.12
C THR A 178 -1.10 21.32 13.35
N LEU A 179 -2.33 20.97 13.71
CA LEU A 179 -3.37 21.96 14.03
C LEU A 179 -3.09 22.69 15.37
N ILE A 180 -2.61 21.98 16.38
CA ILE A 180 -2.24 22.56 17.68
C ILE A 180 -1.07 23.52 17.53
N ASP A 181 -0.04 23.14 16.77
CA ASP A 181 1.13 23.98 16.51
C ASP A 181 0.77 25.25 15.73
N ALA A 182 -0.25 25.19 14.89
CA ALA A 182 -0.84 26.35 14.22
C ALA A 182 -1.66 27.25 15.17
N GLY A 183 -1.86 26.85 16.43
CA GLY A 183 -2.52 27.65 17.48
C GLY A 183 -4.00 27.34 17.65
N HIS A 184 -4.53 26.31 16.97
CA HIS A 184 -5.92 25.90 17.15
C HIS A 184 -6.11 25.18 18.50
N THR A 185 -7.10 25.62 19.27
CA THR A 185 -7.46 25.03 20.58
C THR A 185 -8.83 24.36 20.56
N ARG A 186 -9.71 24.76 19.63
CA ARG A 186 -11.01 24.14 19.43
C ARG A 186 -11.01 23.40 18.11
N ILE A 187 -10.69 22.11 18.19
CA ILE A 187 -10.47 21.22 17.03
C ILE A 187 -11.59 20.21 16.95
N GLY A 188 -12.19 20.05 15.77
CA GLY A 188 -13.18 19.02 15.47
C GLY A 188 -12.59 17.82 14.73
N MET A 189 -13.39 16.75 14.64
CA MET A 189 -13.04 15.57 13.86
C MET A 189 -14.23 15.10 13.03
N LEU A 190 -13.97 14.80 11.75
CA LEU A 190 -14.88 14.01 10.92
C LEU A 190 -14.36 12.56 10.91
N ASN A 191 -15.11 11.64 11.53
CA ASN A 191 -14.69 10.25 11.68
C ASN A 191 -15.54 9.31 10.81
N ASN A 192 -15.03 8.10 10.58
CA ASN A 192 -15.73 7.03 9.88
C ASN A 192 -16.72 6.31 10.80
N THR A 193 -17.79 5.74 10.24
CA THR A 193 -18.75 4.87 10.95
C THR A 193 -18.38 3.39 10.89
N ASP A 194 -17.50 2.97 9.96
CA ASP A 194 -17.12 1.57 9.83
C ASP A 194 -16.27 1.11 11.02
N ASP A 195 -16.58 -0.08 11.53
CA ASP A 195 -15.88 -0.69 12.67
C ASP A 195 -14.56 -1.34 12.21
N VAL A 196 -13.55 -0.51 11.95
CA VAL A 196 -12.22 -0.93 11.49
C VAL A 196 -11.12 -0.33 12.38
N PRO A 197 -9.92 -0.97 12.45
CA PRO A 197 -8.81 -0.51 13.27
C PRO A 197 -8.44 0.96 13.06
N ALA A 198 -8.45 1.44 11.81
CA ALA A 198 -8.15 2.84 11.48
C ALA A 198 -9.13 3.82 12.15
N THR A 199 -10.45 3.51 12.17
CA THR A 199 -11.49 4.33 12.80
C THR A 199 -11.20 4.56 14.28
N HIS A 200 -10.88 3.48 14.99
CA HIS A 200 -10.60 3.53 16.42
C HIS A 200 -9.24 4.17 16.72
N SER A 201 -8.22 3.83 15.94
CA SER A 201 -6.85 4.31 16.15
C SER A 201 -6.74 5.82 15.93
N ARG A 202 -7.34 6.35 14.84
CA ARG A 202 -7.34 7.78 14.53
C ARG A 202 -8.13 8.57 15.59
N LEU A 203 -9.30 8.08 16.03
CA LEU A 203 -10.06 8.73 17.11
C LEU A 203 -9.33 8.69 18.45
N ARG A 204 -8.71 7.58 18.80
CA ARG A 204 -7.90 7.46 20.02
C ARG A 204 -6.74 8.45 20.00
N ALA A 205 -5.97 8.47 18.91
CA ALA A 205 -4.85 9.40 18.75
C ALA A 205 -5.30 10.87 18.82
N PHE A 206 -6.45 11.21 18.21
CA PHE A 206 -7.06 12.55 18.33
C PHE A 206 -7.28 12.93 19.79
N LYS A 207 -7.95 12.07 20.58
CA LYS A 207 -8.22 12.30 22.01
C LYS A 207 -6.93 12.44 22.84
N GLU A 208 -6.00 11.50 22.64
CA GLU A 208 -4.72 11.49 23.37
C GLU A 208 -3.89 12.75 23.07
N THR A 209 -3.81 13.17 21.79
CA THR A 209 -3.03 14.35 21.41
C THR A 209 -3.61 15.63 21.97
N LEU A 210 -4.95 15.77 22.02
CA LEU A 210 -5.58 16.91 22.68
C LEU A 210 -5.26 16.92 24.20
N ALA A 211 -5.35 15.77 24.85
CA ALA A 211 -5.06 15.64 26.28
C ALA A 211 -3.59 15.95 26.58
N ASP A 212 -2.64 15.44 25.78
CA ASP A 212 -1.21 15.71 25.92
C ASP A 212 -0.89 17.22 25.80
N ALA A 213 -1.67 17.95 24.98
CA ALA A 213 -1.57 19.39 24.82
C ALA A 213 -2.36 20.22 25.88
N GLY A 214 -3.04 19.56 26.82
CA GLY A 214 -3.88 20.21 27.82
C GLY A 214 -5.17 20.81 27.25
N LEU A 215 -5.62 20.38 26.08
CA LEU A 215 -6.83 20.86 25.42
C LEU A 215 -8.04 19.95 25.76
N PRO A 216 -9.23 20.52 25.94
CA PRO A 216 -10.42 19.74 26.25
C PRO A 216 -10.89 18.94 25.02
N PHE A 217 -11.25 17.68 25.23
CA PHE A 217 -11.99 16.89 24.25
C PHE A 217 -13.49 17.23 24.35
N HIS A 218 -14.11 17.53 23.21
CA HIS A 218 -15.54 17.82 23.09
C HIS A 218 -16.20 16.78 22.19
N GLU A 219 -17.05 15.93 22.76
CA GLU A 219 -17.71 14.85 22.02
C GLU A 219 -18.59 15.38 20.88
N GLU A 220 -19.24 16.53 21.08
CA GLU A 220 -20.08 17.20 20.08
C GLU A 220 -19.29 17.68 18.85
N LEU A 221 -17.96 17.82 18.96
CA LEU A 221 -17.07 18.18 17.85
C LEU A 221 -16.57 16.97 17.05
N VAL A 222 -17.00 15.75 17.38
CA VAL A 222 -16.75 14.55 16.58
C VAL A 222 -18.03 14.19 15.85
N GLN A 223 -17.99 14.24 14.52
CA GLN A 223 -19.13 13.87 13.68
C GLN A 223 -18.72 12.66 12.81
N SER A 224 -19.49 11.58 12.88
CA SER A 224 -19.21 10.34 12.14
C SER A 224 -20.20 10.12 11.00
N GLU A 225 -19.68 9.69 9.86
CA GLU A 225 -20.41 9.27 8.66
C GLU A 225 -19.55 8.27 7.87
N HIS A 226 -20.11 7.70 6.79
CA HIS A 226 -19.31 6.89 5.87
C HIS A 226 -18.15 7.69 5.28
N SER A 227 -17.00 7.04 5.15
CA SER A 227 -15.72 7.66 4.79
C SER A 227 -15.60 8.08 3.32
N GLU A 228 -16.73 8.50 2.72
CA GLU A 228 -16.83 9.02 1.37
C GLU A 228 -17.16 10.52 1.35
N MET A 229 -17.04 11.16 0.19
CA MET A 229 -17.31 12.59 0.04
C MET A 229 -18.72 13.01 0.50
N PRO A 230 -19.81 12.28 0.18
CA PRO A 230 -21.15 12.63 0.69
C PRO A 230 -21.25 12.58 2.22
N GLY A 231 -20.61 11.58 2.85
CA GLY A 231 -20.56 11.47 4.31
C GLY A 231 -19.79 12.62 4.93
N GLY A 232 -18.60 12.93 4.39
CA GLY A 232 -17.81 14.09 4.82
C GLY A 232 -18.57 15.40 4.74
N TYR A 233 -19.33 15.61 3.66
CA TYR A 233 -20.19 16.79 3.50
C TYR A 233 -21.30 16.86 4.56
N GLN A 234 -22.02 15.77 4.82
CA GLN A 234 -23.08 15.76 5.83
C GLN A 234 -22.55 15.98 7.26
N ALA A 235 -21.45 15.29 7.59
CA ALA A 235 -20.78 15.46 8.90
C ALA A 235 -20.27 16.89 9.08
N ALA A 236 -19.66 17.47 8.06
CA ALA A 236 -19.16 18.84 8.09
C ALA A 236 -20.29 19.88 8.23
N LEU A 237 -21.42 19.71 7.56
CA LEU A 237 -22.58 20.60 7.74
C LEU A 237 -23.07 20.61 9.20
N ARG A 238 -23.11 19.45 9.87
CA ARG A 238 -23.48 19.39 11.29
C ARG A 238 -22.47 20.07 12.18
N LEU A 239 -21.17 19.91 11.88
CA LEU A 239 -20.07 20.43 12.67
C LEU A 239 -19.86 21.95 12.51
N LEU A 240 -20.07 22.49 11.30
CA LEU A 240 -19.69 23.86 10.95
C LEU A 240 -20.83 24.90 11.04
N LYS A 241 -22.10 24.46 11.08
CA LYS A 241 -23.27 25.36 11.21
C LYS A 241 -23.38 26.08 12.56
N PRO A 242 -23.12 25.46 13.72
CA PRO A 242 -23.25 26.13 15.02
C PRO A 242 -22.29 27.32 15.15
N GLU A 243 -22.70 28.36 15.89
CA GLU A 243 -21.81 29.49 16.22
C GLU A 243 -20.57 29.05 17.01
N SER A 244 -20.69 27.94 17.77
CA SER A 244 -19.60 27.32 18.52
C SER A 244 -18.79 26.35 17.70
N ARG A 245 -18.74 26.50 16.36
CA ARG A 245 -17.96 25.61 15.47
C ARG A 245 -16.46 25.56 15.83
N PRO A 246 -15.73 24.49 15.49
CA PRO A 246 -14.29 24.46 15.64
C PRO A 246 -13.60 25.43 14.68
N THR A 247 -12.35 25.79 14.98
CA THR A 247 -11.50 26.60 14.09
C THR A 247 -10.65 25.72 13.16
N ALA A 248 -10.55 24.43 13.46
CA ALA A 248 -9.86 23.45 12.63
C ALA A 248 -10.53 22.07 12.73
N VAL A 249 -10.37 21.27 11.70
CA VAL A 249 -10.96 19.92 11.62
C VAL A 249 -9.93 18.91 11.11
N PHE A 250 -9.77 17.83 11.86
CA PHE A 250 -9.11 16.62 11.37
C PHE A 250 -10.13 15.73 10.69
N CYS A 251 -9.93 15.46 9.40
CA CYS A 251 -10.79 14.59 8.61
C CYS A 251 -10.20 13.17 8.56
N TYR A 252 -11.06 12.15 8.78
CA TYR A 252 -10.67 10.75 8.74
C TYR A 252 -9.87 10.39 7.48
N ASN A 253 -10.31 10.90 6.32
CA ASN A 253 -9.58 10.76 5.07
C ASN A 253 -9.80 11.96 4.13
N ASP A 254 -9.06 12.01 3.03
CA ASP A 254 -9.13 13.11 2.05
C ASP A 254 -10.48 13.16 1.32
N ARG A 255 -11.20 12.03 1.17
CA ARG A 255 -12.55 12.02 0.58
C ARG A 255 -13.55 12.74 1.49
N MET A 256 -13.47 12.52 2.81
CA MET A 256 -14.28 13.27 3.76
C MET A 256 -13.88 14.75 3.79
N ALA A 257 -12.58 15.06 3.70
CA ALA A 257 -12.10 16.43 3.60
C ALA A 257 -12.66 17.15 2.35
N MET A 258 -12.69 16.47 1.19
CA MET A 258 -13.33 17.02 -0.02
C MET A 258 -14.80 17.35 0.20
N GLY A 259 -15.53 16.51 0.95
CA GLY A 259 -16.91 16.81 1.37
C GLY A 259 -17.01 18.01 2.31
N ALA A 260 -16.07 18.12 3.25
CA ALA A 260 -15.98 19.24 4.18
C ALA A 260 -15.68 20.58 3.48
N TYR A 261 -14.82 20.58 2.46
CA TYR A 261 -14.59 21.77 1.62
C TYR A 261 -15.87 22.25 0.94
N ARG A 262 -16.67 21.33 0.40
CA ARG A 262 -17.98 21.66 -0.18
C ARG A 262 -18.91 22.28 0.87
N ALA A 263 -18.96 21.69 2.08
CA ALA A 263 -19.79 22.24 3.17
C ALA A 263 -19.33 23.64 3.60
N ALA A 264 -18.01 23.84 3.73
CA ALA A 264 -17.44 25.16 4.05
C ALA A 264 -17.80 26.19 2.99
N ALA A 265 -17.67 25.87 1.71
CA ALA A 265 -18.05 26.77 0.60
C ALA A 265 -19.54 27.14 0.63
N GLU A 266 -20.43 26.17 0.89
CA GLU A 266 -21.89 26.42 1.02
C GLU A 266 -22.23 27.33 2.20
N LEU A 267 -21.47 27.22 3.29
CA LEU A 267 -21.61 28.06 4.48
C LEU A 267 -20.89 29.42 4.38
N GLY A 268 -20.21 29.69 3.27
CA GLY A 268 -19.46 30.92 3.04
C GLY A 268 -18.18 31.01 3.88
N LEU A 269 -17.65 29.89 4.38
CA LEU A 269 -16.42 29.83 5.15
C LEU A 269 -15.20 29.71 4.22
N ARG A 270 -14.20 30.56 4.44
CA ARG A 270 -12.95 30.54 3.69
C ARG A 270 -11.97 29.55 4.33
N ILE A 271 -11.28 28.81 3.51
CA ILE A 271 -10.22 27.89 3.90
C ILE A 271 -8.89 28.51 3.43
N PRO A 272 -7.89 28.67 4.31
CA PRO A 272 -7.86 28.27 5.71
C PRO A 272 -8.28 29.38 6.71
N GLU A 273 -8.70 30.59 6.27
CA GLU A 273 -8.86 31.77 7.11
C GLU A 273 -9.96 31.62 8.18
N ASP A 274 -11.11 31.04 7.83
CA ASP A 274 -12.25 30.88 8.72
C ASP A 274 -12.32 29.47 9.33
N ILE A 275 -11.68 28.49 8.67
CA ILE A 275 -11.61 27.07 9.09
C ILE A 275 -10.41 26.38 8.44
N SER A 276 -9.59 25.69 9.22
CA SER A 276 -8.47 24.87 8.76
C SER A 276 -8.87 23.39 8.65
N PHE A 277 -8.28 22.68 7.70
CA PHE A 277 -8.50 21.24 7.52
C PHE A 277 -7.18 20.49 7.40
N VAL A 278 -7.13 19.29 8.03
CA VAL A 278 -6.10 18.28 7.79
C VAL A 278 -6.79 17.00 7.41
N GLY A 279 -6.32 16.35 6.32
CA GLY A 279 -6.79 15.06 5.83
C GLY A 279 -5.92 13.88 6.26
N PHE A 280 -6.21 12.73 5.65
CA PHE A 280 -5.44 11.49 5.77
C PHE A 280 -5.56 10.72 4.47
N ASP A 281 -4.54 9.98 4.07
CA ASP A 281 -4.29 9.13 2.90
C ASP A 281 -3.35 9.76 1.86
N ASN A 282 -3.33 11.08 1.69
CA ASN A 282 -2.65 11.81 0.60
C ASN A 282 -3.04 11.28 -0.79
N GLN A 283 -4.35 11.21 -1.05
CA GLN A 283 -4.88 10.74 -2.33
C GLN A 283 -4.53 11.72 -3.45
N GLU A 284 -3.74 11.28 -4.44
CA GLU A 284 -3.18 12.12 -5.53
C GLU A 284 -4.24 12.92 -6.30
N LEU A 285 -5.42 12.33 -6.52
CA LEU A 285 -6.51 12.98 -7.24
C LEU A 285 -7.32 13.98 -6.40
N ILE A 286 -7.09 14.04 -5.09
CA ILE A 286 -7.86 14.86 -4.15
C ILE A 286 -6.96 15.89 -3.48
N ALA A 287 -5.98 15.46 -2.69
CA ALA A 287 -5.30 16.34 -1.74
C ALA A 287 -4.61 17.54 -2.40
N GLU A 288 -3.93 17.33 -3.51
CA GLU A 288 -3.23 18.39 -4.25
C GLU A 288 -4.14 19.22 -5.16
N ASN A 289 -5.32 18.68 -5.51
CA ASN A 289 -6.26 19.32 -6.44
C ASN A 289 -7.40 20.08 -5.76
N LEU A 290 -7.53 19.98 -4.44
CA LEU A 290 -8.40 20.88 -3.67
C LEU A 290 -7.84 22.30 -3.68
N TYR A 291 -8.70 23.31 -3.52
CA TYR A 291 -8.28 24.69 -3.41
C TYR A 291 -8.84 25.33 -2.13
N PRO A 292 -7.94 25.77 -1.20
CA PRO A 292 -6.49 25.55 -1.20
C PRO A 292 -6.11 24.05 -1.12
N ALA A 293 -4.89 23.70 -1.53
CA ALA A 293 -4.42 22.30 -1.50
C ALA A 293 -4.39 21.76 -0.06
N LEU A 294 -4.83 20.52 0.13
CA LEU A 294 -5.07 19.92 1.44
C LEU A 294 -3.78 19.42 2.09
N THR A 295 -3.47 19.94 3.26
CA THR A 295 -2.50 19.36 4.22
C THR A 295 -3.07 18.02 4.69
N THR A 296 -2.27 16.93 4.60
CA THR A 296 -2.75 15.58 4.87
C THR A 296 -1.63 14.66 5.34
N VAL A 297 -1.98 13.51 5.90
CA VAL A 297 -1.06 12.43 6.24
C VAL A 297 -0.97 11.46 5.06
N ALA A 298 0.23 11.07 4.66
CA ALA A 298 0.40 10.10 3.58
C ALA A 298 0.39 8.67 4.12
N LEU A 299 -0.47 7.80 3.55
CA LEU A 299 -0.37 6.37 3.76
C LEU A 299 0.82 5.79 2.97
N PRO A 300 1.66 4.95 3.58
CA PRO A 300 2.87 4.41 2.96
C PRO A 300 2.55 3.21 2.03
N HIS A 301 1.58 3.37 1.12
CA HIS A 301 1.09 2.29 0.27
C HIS A 301 2.19 1.68 -0.61
N TYR A 302 3.02 2.54 -1.24
CA TYR A 302 4.14 2.07 -2.05
C TYR A 302 5.16 1.30 -1.20
N GLU A 303 5.52 1.86 -0.06
CA GLU A 303 6.49 1.30 0.88
C GLU A 303 6.00 -0.02 1.48
N MET A 304 4.69 -0.13 1.78
CA MET A 304 4.08 -1.39 2.23
C MET A 304 4.17 -2.49 1.16
N GLY A 305 3.84 -2.16 -0.09
CA GLY A 305 3.98 -3.10 -1.21
C GLY A 305 5.42 -3.54 -1.44
N ALA A 306 6.36 -2.58 -1.40
CA ALA A 306 7.78 -2.85 -1.55
C ALA A 306 8.34 -3.71 -0.41
N TRP A 307 8.04 -3.37 0.84
CA TRP A 307 8.46 -4.13 2.02
C TRP A 307 7.94 -5.56 2.01
N ALA A 308 6.64 -5.73 1.74
CA ALA A 308 6.01 -7.04 1.71
C ALA A 308 6.62 -7.95 0.65
N THR A 309 6.88 -7.40 -0.53
CA THR A 309 7.47 -8.15 -1.65
C THR A 309 8.92 -8.52 -1.38
N GLU A 310 9.72 -7.60 -0.82
CA GLU A 310 11.12 -7.85 -0.48
C GLU A 310 11.24 -8.99 0.54
N ASN A 311 10.46 -8.93 1.62
CA ASN A 311 10.48 -9.96 2.68
C ASN A 311 9.91 -11.30 2.20
N LEU A 312 8.86 -11.28 1.36
CA LEU A 312 8.34 -12.49 0.74
C LEU A 312 9.39 -13.19 -0.12
N ILE A 313 10.10 -12.44 -0.97
CA ILE A 313 11.16 -12.99 -1.82
C ILE A 313 12.32 -13.52 -0.99
N ASP A 314 12.72 -12.81 0.06
CA ASP A 314 13.77 -13.28 0.97
C ASP A 314 13.38 -14.59 1.68
N ALA A 315 12.12 -14.76 2.03
CA ALA A 315 11.61 -16.03 2.56
C ALA A 315 11.60 -17.14 1.50
N ILE A 316 11.12 -16.86 0.28
CA ILE A 316 11.17 -17.79 -0.84
C ILE A 316 12.61 -18.24 -1.10
N GLU A 317 13.57 -17.34 -1.00
CA GLU A 317 14.99 -17.61 -1.20
C GLU A 317 15.67 -18.26 0.02
N GLY A 318 14.97 -18.40 1.15
CA GLY A 318 15.49 -19.01 2.38
C GLY A 318 16.45 -18.10 3.16
N LYS A 319 16.36 -16.78 2.95
CA LYS A 319 17.18 -15.76 3.62
C LYS A 319 16.56 -15.26 4.92
N THR A 320 15.24 -15.34 5.03
CA THR A 320 14.46 -14.85 6.19
C THR A 320 13.39 -15.85 6.58
N ASP A 321 13.04 -15.86 7.86
CA ASP A 321 11.89 -16.59 8.38
C ASP A 321 10.74 -15.60 8.65
N LEU A 322 9.67 -15.68 7.84
CA LEU A 322 8.50 -14.82 7.99
C LEU A 322 7.79 -15.01 9.33
N GLN A 323 7.93 -16.18 10.00
CA GLN A 323 7.31 -16.39 11.31
C GLN A 323 7.76 -15.38 12.35
N LEU A 324 8.95 -14.77 12.18
CA LEU A 324 9.44 -13.71 13.06
C LEU A 324 8.56 -12.46 13.06
N PHE A 325 7.80 -12.22 11.97
CA PHE A 325 6.92 -11.06 11.80
C PHE A 325 5.42 -11.41 11.92
N ALA A 326 5.08 -12.68 12.19
CA ALA A 326 3.68 -13.11 12.22
C ALA A 326 2.93 -12.63 13.46
N THR A 327 3.62 -12.55 14.61
CA THR A 327 3.01 -12.16 15.89
C THR A 327 2.92 -10.65 16.09
N HIS A 328 3.76 -9.90 15.40
CA HIS A 328 3.78 -8.43 15.47
C HIS A 328 3.90 -7.87 14.06
N PRO A 329 2.87 -7.17 13.57
CA PRO A 329 2.92 -6.55 12.25
C PRO A 329 4.08 -5.54 12.17
N THR A 330 4.70 -5.43 11.00
CA THR A 330 5.61 -4.33 10.72
C THR A 330 4.79 -3.08 10.52
N VAL A 331 5.08 -2.04 11.28
CA VAL A 331 4.37 -0.76 11.23
C VAL A 331 5.21 0.25 10.48
N LEU A 332 4.68 0.80 9.39
CA LEU A 332 5.36 1.81 8.59
C LEU A 332 4.86 3.23 8.91
N PRO A 333 5.75 4.22 9.01
CA PRO A 333 5.36 5.58 9.38
C PRO A 333 4.47 6.23 8.31
N CYS A 334 3.52 7.06 8.78
CA CYS A 334 2.62 7.85 7.97
C CYS A 334 3.05 9.34 8.05
N PRO A 335 3.87 9.86 7.13
CA PRO A 335 4.39 11.23 7.21
C PRO A 335 3.35 12.28 6.86
N MET A 336 3.50 13.48 7.46
CA MET A 336 2.72 14.66 7.07
C MET A 336 3.17 15.20 5.72
N VAL A 337 2.20 15.62 4.92
CA VAL A 337 2.39 16.40 3.69
C VAL A 337 1.71 17.75 3.89
N LEU A 338 2.53 18.75 4.21
CA LEU A 338 2.04 20.12 4.45
C LEU A 338 1.71 20.81 3.13
N ARG A 339 0.54 21.48 3.09
CA ARG A 339 0.05 22.32 1.98
C ARG A 339 -0.63 23.57 2.56
N ASP A 340 -1.69 24.06 1.91
CA ASP A 340 -2.22 25.41 2.13
C ASP A 340 -3.53 25.44 2.95
N SER A 341 -4.02 24.30 3.45
CA SER A 341 -5.32 24.20 4.12
C SER A 341 -5.30 24.51 5.62
N VAL A 342 -4.15 24.89 6.18
CA VAL A 342 -4.00 25.21 7.60
C VAL A 342 -3.43 26.61 7.76
N ALA A 343 -4.17 27.48 8.45
CA ALA A 343 -3.70 28.83 8.84
C ALA A 343 -3.19 28.83 10.28
N SER A 344 -2.15 29.60 10.54
CA SER A 344 -1.74 29.92 11.91
C SER A 344 -2.69 30.94 12.51
N LEU A 345 -3.26 30.66 13.69
CA LEU A 345 -4.05 31.62 14.42
C LEU A 345 -3.16 32.66 15.11
N PRO A 346 -3.55 33.96 15.09
CA PRO A 346 -2.87 34.99 15.85
C PRO A 346 -2.83 34.66 17.35
N LYS A 347 -1.73 35.05 18.02
CA LYS A 347 -1.53 34.78 19.46
C LYS A 347 -2.62 35.38 20.35
N ASP A 348 -3.30 36.39 19.86
CA ASP A 348 -4.35 37.13 20.60
C ASP A 348 -5.73 36.45 20.55
N LEU A 349 -5.86 35.35 19.79
CA LEU A 349 -7.07 34.51 19.68
C LEU A 349 -6.86 33.08 20.21
N ARG A 350 -5.75 32.86 20.93
CA ARG A 350 -5.39 31.57 21.53
C ARG A 350 -6.03 31.32 22.89
#